data_684560f611761072d4f3ff58f1c6874b
#
_entry.id   684560f611761072d4f3ff58f1c6874b
#
_cell.length_a   1.000
_cell.length_b   1.000
_cell.length_c   1.000
_cell.angle_alpha   90.00
_cell.angle_beta   90.00
_cell.angle_gamma   90.00
#
_symmetry.space_group_name_H-M   'P 1'
#
loop_
_entity.id
_entity.type
_entity.pdbx_description
1 polymer ?
#
loop_
_entity_poly.entity_id
_entity_poly.type
_entity_poly.pdbx_seq_one_letter_code
_entity_poly.pdbx_strand_id
1 'polypeptide(L)'
;MPAVSLTTHAENDLLDAWMHIAQDNPDTADKLVDQLLAAANTLAEHPEQGRARPELQAGLRSWPTRTPYLIFYLPQLHGIIVIRFLHHARD
;
A
#
# COMPACT_ATOMS: atom_id res chain seq x y z
N MET A 1 8.28 16.43 -7.56
CA MET A 1 8.43 15.08 -7.03
C MET A 1 7.10 14.36 -7.01
N PRO A 2 7.06 13.06 -7.34
CA PRO A 2 5.80 12.30 -7.24
C PRO A 2 5.30 12.27 -5.79
N ALA A 3 4.00 12.31 -5.64
CA ALA A 3 3.36 12.34 -4.32
C ALA A 3 2.62 11.04 -4.06
N VAL A 4 2.61 10.61 -2.80
CA VAL A 4 1.79 9.51 -2.32
C VAL A 4 0.72 10.08 -1.41
N SER A 5 -0.54 9.84 -1.78
CA SER A 5 -1.68 10.14 -0.90
C SER A 5 -2.28 8.82 -0.42
N LEU A 6 -2.87 8.85 0.77
CA LEU A 6 -3.52 7.67 1.34
C LEU A 6 -4.98 8.00 1.61
N THR A 7 -5.87 7.07 1.27
CA THR A 7 -7.25 7.18 1.73
C THR A 7 -7.32 6.94 3.22
N THR A 8 -8.43 7.31 3.85
CA THR A 8 -8.67 6.99 5.26
C THR A 8 -8.61 5.48 5.49
N HIS A 9 -9.17 4.70 4.56
CA HIS A 9 -9.09 3.23 4.65
C HIS A 9 -7.65 2.74 4.62
N ALA A 10 -6.81 3.30 3.74
CA ALA A 10 -5.40 2.91 3.66
C ALA A 10 -4.65 3.28 4.93
N GLU A 11 -4.94 4.46 5.50
CA GLU A 11 -4.33 4.85 6.77
C GLU A 11 -4.71 3.89 7.89
N ASN A 12 -5.98 3.50 7.95
CA ASN A 12 -6.45 2.53 8.94
C ASN A 12 -5.82 1.16 8.72
N ASP A 13 -5.61 0.76 7.47
CA ASP A 13 -4.94 -0.50 7.15
C ASP A 13 -3.50 -0.51 7.70
N LEU A 14 -2.78 0.60 7.56
CA LEU A 14 -1.42 0.72 8.11
C LEU A 14 -1.42 0.62 9.62
N LEU A 15 -2.36 1.30 10.27
CA LEU A 15 -2.48 1.26 11.72
C LEU A 15 -2.78 -0.15 12.20
N ASP A 16 -3.74 -0.82 11.55
CA ASP A 16 -4.10 -2.21 11.91
C ASP A 16 -2.91 -3.15 11.73
N ALA A 17 -2.16 -3.00 10.64
CA ALA A 17 -0.99 -3.82 10.40
C ALA A 17 0.07 -3.59 11.48
N TRP A 18 0.29 -2.32 11.85
CA TRP A 18 1.24 -1.99 12.89
C TRP A 18 0.82 -2.59 14.23
N MET A 19 -0.45 -2.40 14.61
CA MET A 19 -0.96 -2.89 15.89
C MET A 19 -0.88 -4.40 15.99
N HIS A 20 -1.17 -5.10 14.90
CA HIS A 20 -1.12 -6.56 14.88
C HIS A 20 0.29 -7.09 15.17
N ILE A 21 1.31 -6.49 14.56
CA ILE A 21 2.70 -6.93 14.73
C ILE A 21 3.29 -6.39 16.03
N ALA A 22 2.91 -5.16 16.42
CA ALA A 22 3.47 -4.51 17.60
C ALA A 22 3.14 -5.24 18.91
N GLN A 23 2.08 -6.05 18.92
CA GLN A 23 1.75 -6.87 20.08
C GLN A 23 2.92 -7.77 20.47
N ASP A 24 3.68 -8.26 19.48
CA ASP A 24 4.82 -9.11 19.73
C ASP A 24 6.14 -8.37 19.61
N ASN A 25 6.27 -7.44 18.66
CA ASN A 25 7.52 -6.77 18.39
C ASN A 25 7.29 -5.41 17.73
N PRO A 26 7.35 -4.31 18.54
CA PRO A 26 7.14 -2.97 17.99
C PRO A 26 8.16 -2.57 16.92
N ASP A 27 9.42 -2.99 17.05
CA ASP A 27 10.43 -2.65 16.06
C ASP A 27 10.13 -3.28 14.71
N THR A 28 9.65 -4.53 14.71
CA THR A 28 9.24 -5.20 13.48
C THR A 28 8.01 -4.52 12.88
N ALA A 29 7.09 -4.05 13.72
CA ALA A 29 5.92 -3.30 13.25
C ALA A 29 6.33 -2.01 12.56
N ASP A 30 7.29 -1.29 13.11
CA ASP A 30 7.81 -0.06 12.50
C ASP A 30 8.45 -0.36 11.14
N LYS A 31 9.22 -1.44 11.06
CA LYS A 31 9.84 -1.84 9.79
C LYS A 31 8.81 -2.19 8.73
N LEU A 32 7.73 -2.85 9.13
CA LEU A 32 6.66 -3.20 8.19
C LEU A 32 6.04 -1.94 7.58
N VAL A 33 5.69 -0.97 8.41
CA VAL A 33 5.10 0.28 7.93
C VAL A 33 6.08 1.01 7.02
N ASP A 34 7.37 1.09 7.41
CA ASP A 34 8.39 1.74 6.59
C ASP A 34 8.52 1.05 5.22
N GLN A 35 8.48 -0.28 5.18
CA GLN A 35 8.55 -1.02 3.92
C GLN A 35 7.34 -0.76 3.04
N LEU A 36 6.14 -0.68 3.62
CA LEU A 36 4.93 -0.40 2.86
C LEU A 36 4.95 1.01 2.28
N LEU A 37 5.37 1.99 3.07
CA LEU A 37 5.45 3.37 2.60
C LEU A 37 6.56 3.53 1.54
N ALA A 38 7.69 2.84 1.71
CA ALA A 38 8.75 2.86 0.71
C ALA A 38 8.28 2.26 -0.61
N ALA A 39 7.53 1.16 -0.55
CA ALA A 39 6.98 0.55 -1.76
C ALA A 39 6.00 1.50 -2.46
N ALA A 40 5.17 2.21 -1.70
CA ALA A 40 4.24 3.18 -2.26
C ALA A 40 5.00 4.34 -2.94
N ASN A 41 6.09 4.80 -2.34
CA ASN A 41 6.91 5.86 -2.93
C ASN A 41 7.52 5.41 -4.26
N THR A 42 7.98 4.15 -4.34
CA THR A 42 8.51 3.60 -5.59
C THR A 42 7.43 3.53 -6.66
N LEU A 43 6.21 3.10 -6.27
CA LEU A 43 5.09 3.06 -7.20
C LEU A 43 4.71 4.47 -7.70
N ALA A 44 4.83 5.48 -6.85
CA ALA A 44 4.52 6.86 -7.26
C ALA A 44 5.46 7.34 -8.37
N GLU A 45 6.70 6.85 -8.39
CA GLU A 45 7.66 7.16 -9.45
C GLU A 45 7.38 6.38 -10.73
N HIS A 46 6.73 5.20 -10.61
CA HIS A 46 6.42 4.31 -11.72
C HIS A 46 4.97 3.82 -11.60
N PRO A 47 3.98 4.74 -11.76
CA PRO A 47 2.59 4.41 -11.43
C PRO A 47 1.98 3.28 -12.24
N GLU A 48 2.54 2.97 -13.42
CA GLU A 48 2.00 1.92 -14.29
C GLU A 48 2.65 0.56 -14.04
N GLN A 49 3.54 0.46 -13.04
CA GLN A 49 4.23 -0.77 -12.72
C GLN A 49 3.29 -1.84 -12.17
N GLY A 50 2.26 -1.44 -11.43
CA GLY A 50 1.31 -2.36 -10.85
C GLY A 50 0.40 -3.01 -11.89
N ARG A 51 -0.13 -4.17 -11.55
CA ARG A 51 -1.06 -4.90 -12.41
C ARG A 51 -2.41 -4.21 -12.46
N ALA A 52 -2.94 -4.01 -13.66
CA ALA A 52 -4.28 -3.44 -13.81
C ALA A 52 -5.34 -4.39 -13.24
N ARG A 53 -6.30 -3.83 -12.51
CA ARG A 53 -7.38 -4.58 -11.88
C ARG A 53 -8.74 -3.99 -12.25
N PRO A 54 -9.08 -3.96 -13.55
CA PRO A 54 -10.32 -3.32 -13.99
C PRO A 54 -11.57 -4.04 -13.48
N GLU A 55 -11.46 -5.33 -13.14
CA GLU A 55 -12.58 -6.08 -12.58
C GLU A 55 -12.99 -5.55 -11.20
N LEU A 56 -12.11 -4.86 -10.49
CA LEU A 56 -12.40 -4.29 -9.17
C LEU A 56 -12.84 -2.85 -9.27
N GLN A 57 -12.16 -2.06 -10.09
CA GLN A 57 -12.45 -0.65 -10.29
C GLN A 57 -11.66 -0.15 -11.48
N ALA A 58 -12.28 0.71 -12.29
CA ALA A 58 -11.59 1.31 -13.43
C ALA A 58 -10.35 2.09 -12.97
N GLY A 59 -9.22 1.84 -13.62
CA GLY A 59 -7.96 2.49 -13.31
C GLY A 59 -7.20 1.95 -12.12
N LEU A 60 -7.82 1.07 -11.33
CA LEU A 60 -7.17 0.51 -10.15
C LEU A 60 -6.04 -0.43 -10.55
N ARG A 61 -4.94 -0.35 -9.79
CA ARG A 61 -3.81 -1.26 -9.96
C ARG A 61 -3.44 -1.87 -8.61
N SER A 62 -2.77 -3.01 -8.66
CA SER A 62 -2.27 -3.66 -7.45
C SER A 62 -0.81 -4.02 -7.61
N TRP A 63 -0.10 -4.02 -6.49
CA TRP A 63 1.32 -4.35 -6.45
C TRP A 63 1.62 -5.21 -5.22
N PRO A 64 2.22 -6.40 -5.40
CA PRO A 64 2.67 -7.21 -4.27
C PRO A 64 3.96 -6.62 -3.73
N THR A 65 3.99 -6.37 -2.42
CA THR A 65 5.21 -5.91 -1.76
C THR A 65 6.03 -7.12 -1.30
N ARG A 66 7.19 -6.86 -0.73
CA ARG A 66 8.00 -7.93 -0.12
C ARG A 66 7.46 -8.36 1.23
N THR A 67 6.44 -7.67 1.71
CA THR A 67 5.69 -8.04 2.91
C THR A 67 4.47 -8.88 2.51
N PRO A 68 3.71 -9.44 3.47
CA PRO A 68 2.46 -10.12 3.12
C PRO A 68 1.33 -9.21 2.63
N TYR A 69 1.59 -7.93 2.38
CA TYR A 69 0.56 -6.98 1.99
C TYR A 69 0.64 -6.62 0.52
N LEU A 70 -0.53 -6.41 -0.09
CA LEU A 70 -0.70 -5.86 -1.43
C LEU A 70 -1.07 -4.39 -1.32
N ILE A 71 -0.57 -3.58 -2.24
CA ILE A 71 -0.97 -2.18 -2.37
C ILE A 71 -1.97 -2.07 -3.51
N PHE A 72 -3.17 -1.55 -3.21
CA PHE A 72 -4.17 -1.20 -4.23
C PHE A 72 -4.16 0.32 -4.37
N TYR A 73 -3.96 0.80 -5.59
CA TYR A 73 -3.75 2.23 -5.79
C TYR A 73 -4.31 2.70 -7.13
N LEU A 74 -4.54 4.00 -7.22
CA LEU A 74 -4.91 4.67 -8.46
C LEU A 74 -3.77 5.61 -8.87
N PRO A 75 -3.24 5.46 -10.10
CA PRO A 75 -2.31 6.45 -10.63
C PRO A 75 -2.96 7.84 -10.69
N GLN A 76 -2.17 8.85 -10.39
CA GLN A 76 -2.58 10.25 -10.45
C GLN A 76 -1.62 11.00 -11.37
N LEU A 77 -1.93 12.25 -11.69
CA LEU A 77 -1.11 13.04 -12.58
C LEU A 77 0.34 13.15 -12.09
N HIS A 78 0.53 13.31 -10.79
CA HIS A 78 1.85 13.48 -10.19
C HIS A 78 2.09 12.51 -9.03
N GLY A 79 1.73 11.24 -9.20
CA GLY A 79 1.96 10.25 -8.16
C GLY A 79 0.86 9.21 -8.12
N ILE A 80 0.49 8.80 -6.93
CA ILE A 80 -0.56 7.81 -6.73
C ILE A 80 -1.38 8.15 -5.50
N ILE A 81 -2.60 7.60 -5.47
CA ILE A 81 -3.37 7.53 -4.24
C ILE A 81 -3.54 6.05 -3.87
N VAL A 82 -3.08 5.68 -2.67
CA VAL A 82 -3.23 4.32 -2.17
C VAL A 82 -4.64 4.17 -1.62
N ILE A 83 -5.39 3.24 -2.18
CA ILE A 83 -6.77 2.97 -1.79
C ILE A 83 -6.81 2.04 -0.58
N ARG A 84 -6.00 0.96 -0.61
CA ARG A 84 -5.93 -0.02 0.47
C ARG A 84 -4.53 -0.64 0.54
N PHE A 85 -4.16 -1.07 1.77
CA PHE A 85 -3.10 -2.06 1.99
C PHE A 85 -3.80 -3.30 2.53
N LEU A 86 -3.79 -4.39 1.78
CA LEU A 86 -4.53 -5.58 2.17
C LEU A 86 -3.60 -6.78 2.30
N HIS A 87 -3.76 -7.51 3.41
CA HIS A 87 -2.99 -8.73 3.66
C HIS A 87 -3.53 -9.83 2.72
N HIS A 88 -2.65 -10.37 1.86
CA HIS A 88 -3.11 -11.28 0.81
C HIS A 88 -3.72 -12.58 1.35
N ALA A 89 -3.39 -12.98 2.58
CA ALA A 89 -3.93 -14.21 3.16
C ALA A 89 -5.18 -13.97 4.01
N ARG A 90 -5.57 -12.72 4.27
CA ARG A 90 -6.71 -12.40 5.15
C ARG A 90 -7.86 -11.72 4.42
N ASP A 91 -7.75 -11.57 3.15
CA ASP A 91 -8.85 -10.99 2.37
C ASP A 91 -9.74 -12.08 1.79
#